data_a4938633d48b462d61d1117948500681
#
_entry.id   a4938633d48b462d61d1117948500681
#
_cell.length_a   1.000
_cell.length_b   1.000
_cell.length_c   1.000
_cell.angle_alpha   90.00
_cell.angle_beta   90.00
_cell.angle_gamma   90.00
#
_symmetry.space_group_name_H-M   'P 1'
#
loop_
_entity.id
_entity.type
_entity.pdbx_description
1 polymer ?
#
loop_
_entity_poly.entity_id
_entity_poly.type
_entity_poly.pdbx_seq_one_letter_code
_entity_poly.pdbx_strand_id
1 'polypeptide(L)'
;MSHRPHPKPYDDVLQTIGWTPLIRLNRVTDGARTPVYVKAESFNPGGSVKDRIGVALIEAAERDGLLRPGGTIVEGTSGNTGIGLAVAAAVKGYRCVFTIPDKMSEEKVRLLR
;
A
#
# COMPACT_ATOMS: atom_id res chain seq x y z
N MET A 1 -9.26 21.00 3.36
CA MET A 1 -9.43 20.29 4.14
C MET A 1 -9.19 19.06 4.12
N SER A 2 -9.11 18.52 4.67
CA SER A 2 -8.44 18.10 5.69
C SER A 2 -8.03 16.66 5.53
N HIS A 3 -6.92 16.58 5.01
CA HIS A 3 -5.91 15.81 5.69
C HIS A 3 -6.00 16.24 7.15
N ARG A 4 -6.56 15.43 8.02
CA ARG A 4 -6.48 15.74 9.44
C ARG A 4 -4.99 15.78 9.75
N PRO A 5 -4.41 16.93 10.09
CA PRO A 5 -3.04 16.94 10.56
C PRO A 5 -3.01 16.00 11.76
N HIS A 6 -2.19 14.97 11.70
CA HIS A 6 -1.97 14.13 12.87
C HIS A 6 -1.39 15.03 13.95
N PRO A 7 -1.98 15.10 15.15
CA PRO A 7 -1.56 16.07 16.17
C PRO A 7 -0.16 15.78 16.71
N LYS A 8 0.43 14.66 16.36
CA LYS A 8 1.77 14.21 16.75
C LYS A 8 2.50 13.62 15.54
N PRO A 9 3.83 13.55 15.57
CA PRO A 9 4.58 12.79 14.58
C PRO A 9 4.09 11.33 14.52
N TYR A 10 4.15 10.73 13.34
CA TYR A 10 3.90 9.31 13.18
C TYR A 10 5.11 8.52 13.70
N ASP A 11 4.87 7.38 14.34
CA ASP A 11 5.93 6.50 14.84
C ASP A 11 6.60 5.73 13.69
N ASP A 12 5.81 5.38 12.67
CA ASP A 12 6.30 4.72 11.46
C ASP A 12 5.45 5.06 10.23
N VAL A 13 5.91 4.64 9.07
CA VAL A 13 5.26 4.91 7.79
C VAL A 13 3.91 4.21 7.62
N LEU A 14 3.65 3.10 8.33
CA LEU A 14 2.38 2.38 8.23
C LEU A 14 1.21 3.21 8.76
N GLN A 15 1.47 4.09 9.72
CA GLN A 15 0.46 5.00 10.25
C GLN A 15 0.01 6.07 9.24
N THR A 16 0.75 6.23 8.14
CA THR A 16 0.37 7.16 7.05
C THR A 16 -0.53 6.51 6.00
N ILE A 17 -0.74 5.19 6.07
CA ILE A 17 -1.59 4.46 5.14
C ILE A 17 -3.05 4.85 5.34
N GLY A 18 -3.74 5.11 4.24
CA GLY A 18 -5.14 5.51 4.29
C GLY A 18 -5.31 7.03 4.38
N TRP A 19 -6.50 7.44 4.77
CA TRP A 19 -6.91 8.87 4.78
C TRP A 19 -6.61 9.59 3.47
N THR A 20 -6.53 8.84 2.38
CA THR A 20 -6.26 9.36 1.04
C THR A 20 -7.32 10.37 0.62
N PRO A 21 -6.93 11.45 -0.07
CA PRO A 21 -7.85 12.53 -0.39
C PRO A 21 -8.90 12.11 -1.42
N LEU A 22 -10.05 12.75 -1.32
CA LEU A 22 -11.10 12.72 -2.33
C LEU A 22 -10.98 13.98 -3.16
N ILE A 23 -10.64 13.86 -4.44
CA ILE A 23 -10.31 14.98 -5.33
C ILE A 23 -11.38 15.11 -6.40
N ARG A 24 -11.97 16.31 -6.54
CA ARG A 24 -12.92 16.61 -7.62
C ARG A 24 -12.18 16.69 -8.96
N LEU A 25 -12.73 16.03 -9.97
CA LEU A 25 -12.28 16.17 -11.35
C LEU A 25 -12.97 17.39 -12.00
N ASN A 26 -12.20 18.25 -12.66
CA ASN A 26 -12.71 19.50 -13.20
C ASN A 26 -12.73 19.56 -14.72
N ARG A 27 -11.69 19.02 -15.41
CA ARG A 27 -11.58 19.13 -16.87
C ARG A 27 -12.15 17.93 -17.60
N VAL A 28 -11.73 16.71 -17.22
CA VAL A 28 -12.14 15.47 -17.90
C VAL A 28 -13.61 15.15 -17.72
N THR A 29 -14.29 15.84 -16.82
CA THR A 29 -15.73 15.70 -16.53
C THR A 29 -16.54 16.90 -17.02
N ASP A 30 -15.99 17.72 -17.91
CA ASP A 30 -16.71 18.84 -18.51
C ASP A 30 -17.97 18.33 -19.21
N GLY A 31 -19.13 18.98 -18.95
CA GLY A 31 -20.44 18.53 -19.42
C GLY A 31 -21.11 17.42 -18.59
N ALA A 32 -20.44 16.86 -17.57
CA ALA A 32 -21.11 15.91 -16.66
C ALA A 32 -22.18 16.59 -15.81
N ARG A 33 -23.35 15.94 -15.67
CA ARG A 33 -24.49 16.47 -14.92
C ARG A 33 -24.26 16.51 -13.41
N THR A 34 -23.31 15.70 -12.91
CA THR A 34 -23.01 15.57 -11.48
C THR A 34 -21.52 15.72 -11.25
N PRO A 35 -21.09 16.22 -10.08
CA PRO A 35 -19.69 16.22 -9.71
C PRO A 35 -19.12 14.80 -9.67
N VAL A 36 -17.90 14.63 -10.20
CA VAL A 36 -17.14 13.37 -10.16
C VAL A 36 -15.91 13.55 -9.31
N TYR A 37 -15.64 12.59 -8.44
CA TYR A 37 -14.51 12.60 -7.53
C TYR A 37 -13.67 11.33 -7.69
N VAL A 38 -12.37 11.44 -7.48
CA VAL A 38 -11.46 10.30 -7.39
C VAL A 38 -10.95 10.15 -5.97
N LYS A 39 -10.91 8.93 -5.49
CA LYS A 39 -10.22 8.56 -4.26
C LYS A 39 -8.75 8.32 -4.62
N ALA A 40 -7.88 9.25 -4.26
CA ALA A 40 -6.48 9.27 -4.72
C ALA A 40 -5.60 8.30 -3.90
N GLU A 41 -5.74 7.00 -4.14
CA GLU A 41 -5.00 5.96 -3.42
C GLU A 41 -3.48 5.95 -3.68
N SER A 42 -3.02 6.67 -4.70
CA SER A 42 -1.59 6.91 -4.94
C SER A 42 -0.90 7.73 -3.85
N PHE A 43 -1.66 8.35 -2.96
CA PHE A 43 -1.13 9.07 -1.80
C PHE A 43 -0.70 8.15 -0.65
N ASN A 44 -0.99 6.86 -0.70
CA ASN A 44 -0.40 5.90 0.22
C ASN A 44 1.12 5.81 0.04
N PRO A 45 1.90 5.49 1.07
CA PRO A 45 3.38 5.51 1.02
C PRO A 45 3.99 4.58 -0.04
N GLY A 46 3.38 3.42 -0.31
CA GLY A 46 3.76 2.52 -1.41
C GLY A 46 3.12 2.88 -2.75
N GLY A 47 2.34 3.95 -2.81
CA GLY A 47 1.79 4.51 -4.03
C GLY A 47 0.50 3.87 -4.55
N SER A 48 -0.16 3.02 -3.79
CA SER A 48 -1.40 2.38 -4.22
C SER A 48 -2.34 1.96 -3.08
N VAL A 49 -3.56 1.57 -3.44
CA VAL A 49 -4.53 0.98 -2.51
C VAL A 49 -4.02 -0.31 -1.85
N LYS A 50 -3.02 -0.97 -2.42
CA LYS A 50 -2.49 -2.24 -1.94
C LYS A 50 -1.70 -2.13 -0.64
N ASP A 51 -1.27 -0.94 -0.27
CA ASP A 51 -0.67 -0.70 1.04
C ASP A 51 -1.62 -1.08 2.18
N ARG A 52 -2.91 -0.77 2.02
CA ARG A 52 -3.96 -1.18 2.97
C ARG A 52 -4.04 -2.69 3.12
N ILE A 53 -3.98 -3.41 1.99
CA ILE A 53 -4.06 -4.86 1.97
C ILE A 53 -2.80 -5.48 2.58
N GLY A 54 -1.62 -4.95 2.25
CA GLY A 54 -0.34 -5.43 2.77
C GLY A 54 -0.31 -5.44 4.30
N VAL A 55 -0.67 -4.33 4.93
CA VAL A 55 -0.75 -4.24 6.40
C VAL A 55 -1.80 -5.18 6.95
N ALA A 56 -3.01 -5.19 6.39
CA ALA A 56 -4.12 -5.99 6.89
C ALA A 56 -3.82 -7.50 6.84
N LEU A 57 -3.16 -7.98 5.78
CA LEU A 57 -2.76 -9.39 5.64
C LEU A 57 -1.74 -9.78 6.71
N ILE A 58 -0.72 -8.95 6.92
CA ILE A 58 0.33 -9.22 7.92
C ILE A 58 -0.28 -9.22 9.32
N GLU A 59 -1.08 -8.22 9.67
CA GLU A 59 -1.72 -8.13 10.98
C GLU A 59 -2.70 -9.28 11.23
N ALA A 60 -3.42 -9.72 10.21
CA ALA A 60 -4.26 -10.92 10.32
C ALA A 60 -3.43 -12.17 10.58
N ALA A 61 -2.32 -12.36 9.85
CA ALA A 61 -1.44 -13.50 10.05
C ALA A 61 -0.76 -13.51 11.41
N GLU A 62 -0.38 -12.34 11.94
CA GLU A 62 0.14 -12.16 13.30
C GLU A 62 -0.91 -12.58 14.34
N ARG A 63 -2.10 -12.01 14.23
CA ARG A 63 -3.21 -12.29 15.15
C ARG A 63 -3.59 -13.76 15.18
N ASP A 64 -3.59 -14.40 14.02
CA ASP A 64 -3.98 -15.82 13.89
C ASP A 64 -2.81 -16.78 14.22
N GLY A 65 -1.64 -16.26 14.59
CA GLY A 65 -0.44 -17.04 14.95
C GLY A 65 0.26 -17.72 13.76
N LEU A 66 -0.10 -17.34 12.54
CA LEU A 66 0.48 -17.88 11.29
C LEU A 66 1.83 -17.23 10.95
N LEU A 67 2.06 -16.01 11.41
CA LEU A 67 3.29 -15.26 11.22
C LEU A 67 3.91 -14.89 12.57
N ARG A 68 5.12 -15.39 12.83
CA ARG A 68 5.87 -15.12 14.06
C ARG A 68 6.92 -14.05 13.82
N PRO A 69 7.38 -13.32 14.87
CA PRO A 69 8.46 -12.35 14.75
C PRO A 69 9.67 -12.91 14.00
N GLY A 70 10.21 -12.15 13.05
CA GLY A 70 11.32 -12.58 12.19
C GLY A 70 10.97 -13.59 11.10
N GLY A 71 9.69 -13.91 10.95
CA GLY A 71 9.18 -14.84 9.94
C GLY A 71 9.42 -14.38 8.50
N THR A 72 9.07 -15.26 7.56
CA THR A 72 9.21 -14.99 6.13
C THR A 72 7.83 -15.04 5.47
N ILE A 73 7.52 -13.99 4.72
CA ILE A 73 6.31 -13.87 3.90
C ILE A 73 6.66 -14.34 2.50
N VAL A 74 5.89 -15.28 1.98
CA VAL A 74 6.03 -15.77 0.59
C VAL A 74 4.76 -15.44 -0.15
N GLU A 75 4.87 -14.72 -1.26
CA GLU A 75 3.71 -14.28 -2.04
C GLU A 75 3.99 -14.30 -3.55
N GLY A 76 3.02 -14.81 -4.31
CA GLY A 76 2.99 -14.72 -5.77
C GLY A 76 2.39 -13.38 -6.20
N THR A 77 3.22 -12.39 -6.48
CA THR A 77 2.72 -11.04 -6.80
C THR A 77 3.43 -10.45 -8.00
N SER A 78 2.66 -9.76 -8.81
CA SER A 78 3.19 -9.07 -10.00
C SER A 78 3.26 -7.54 -9.86
N GLY A 79 3.06 -6.97 -8.68
CA GLY A 79 3.01 -5.52 -8.60
C GLY A 79 2.73 -4.94 -7.22
N ASN A 80 1.72 -4.09 -7.14
CA ASN A 80 1.43 -3.25 -5.99
C ASN A 80 1.15 -4.01 -4.69
N THR A 81 0.64 -5.23 -4.76
CA THR A 81 0.43 -6.08 -3.57
C THR A 81 1.77 -6.43 -2.92
N GLY A 82 2.77 -6.81 -3.73
CA GLY A 82 4.13 -7.05 -3.24
C GLY A 82 4.75 -5.80 -2.62
N ILE A 83 4.54 -4.63 -3.22
CA ILE A 83 5.02 -3.36 -2.66
C ILE A 83 4.37 -3.10 -1.30
N GLY A 84 3.05 -3.24 -1.18
CA GLY A 84 2.35 -3.06 0.09
C GLY A 84 2.82 -4.03 1.17
N LEU A 85 3.04 -5.30 0.83
CA LEU A 85 3.61 -6.30 1.74
C LEU A 85 5.06 -5.95 2.12
N ALA A 86 5.89 -5.52 1.16
CA ALA A 86 7.30 -5.17 1.41
C ALA A 86 7.43 -3.99 2.37
N VAL A 87 6.62 -2.94 2.19
CA VAL A 87 6.59 -1.77 3.10
C VAL A 87 6.23 -2.21 4.52
N ALA A 88 5.17 -3.00 4.68
CA ALA A 88 4.73 -3.46 6.00
C ALA A 88 5.75 -4.43 6.63
N ALA A 89 6.31 -5.34 5.84
CA ALA A 89 7.32 -6.29 6.29
C ALA A 89 8.61 -5.59 6.74
N ALA A 90 9.07 -4.58 6.02
CA ALA A 90 10.25 -3.81 6.36
C ALA A 90 10.11 -3.11 7.73
N VAL A 91 8.95 -2.50 7.99
CA VAL A 91 8.68 -1.85 9.28
C VAL A 91 8.57 -2.86 10.42
N LYS A 92 7.92 -4.01 10.18
CA LYS A 92 7.65 -5.03 11.21
C LYS A 92 8.78 -6.06 11.39
N GLY A 93 9.84 -6.00 10.57
CA GLY A 93 11.02 -6.88 10.68
C GLY A 93 10.81 -8.28 10.08
N TYR A 94 9.96 -8.41 9.07
CA TYR A 94 9.77 -9.66 8.32
C TYR A 94 10.62 -9.71 7.06
N ARG A 95 10.94 -10.91 6.62
CA ARG A 95 11.53 -11.16 5.29
C ARG A 95 10.44 -11.41 4.28
N CYS A 96 10.67 -10.99 3.04
CA CYS A 96 9.78 -11.25 1.92
C CYS A 96 10.48 -12.07 0.84
N VAL A 97 9.76 -13.02 0.29
CA VAL A 97 10.13 -13.75 -0.93
C VAL A 97 8.97 -13.64 -1.89
N PHE A 98 9.20 -12.92 -3.00
CA PHE A 98 8.18 -12.74 -4.02
C PHE A 98 8.47 -13.59 -5.25
N THR A 99 7.49 -14.37 -5.68
CA THR A 99 7.53 -15.04 -6.98
C THR A 99 6.88 -14.15 -8.02
N ILE A 100 7.61 -13.89 -9.09
CA ILE A 100 7.24 -12.92 -10.13
C ILE A 100 7.30 -13.59 -11.49
N PRO A 101 6.32 -13.39 -12.40
CA PRO A 101 6.41 -13.90 -13.77
C PRO A 101 7.60 -13.31 -14.53
N ASP A 102 8.28 -14.13 -15.33
CA ASP A 102 9.47 -13.73 -16.13
C ASP A 102 9.24 -12.52 -17.04
N LYS A 103 8.00 -12.30 -17.44
CA LYS A 103 7.60 -11.21 -18.35
C LYS A 103 7.39 -9.86 -17.67
N MET A 104 7.73 -9.72 -16.40
CA MET A 104 7.58 -8.44 -15.71
C MET A 104 8.66 -7.44 -16.13
N SER A 105 8.28 -6.13 -16.07
CA SER A 105 9.24 -5.06 -16.32
C SER A 105 10.36 -5.07 -15.27
N GLU A 106 11.59 -4.83 -15.69
CA GLU A 106 12.75 -4.72 -14.78
C GLU A 106 12.57 -3.67 -13.70
N GLU A 107 11.85 -2.58 -14.00
CA GLU A 107 11.52 -1.51 -13.04
C GLU A 107 10.78 -2.05 -11.83
N LYS A 108 9.76 -2.89 -12.03
CA LYS A 108 9.00 -3.50 -10.94
C LYS A 108 9.84 -4.49 -10.13
N VAL A 109 10.72 -5.23 -10.78
CA VAL A 109 11.65 -6.14 -10.10
C VAL A 109 12.61 -5.36 -9.22
N ARG A 110 13.15 -4.23 -9.70
CA ARG A 110 14.04 -3.36 -8.91
C ARG A 110 13.36 -2.74 -7.71
N LEU A 111 12.09 -2.41 -7.82
CA LEU A 111 11.33 -1.81 -6.72
C LEU A 111 11.07 -2.79 -5.56
N LEU A 112 11.06 -4.09 -5.86
CA LEU A 112 10.83 -5.16 -4.87
C LEU A 112 12.15 -5.73 -4.28
N ARG A 113 13.31 -5.30 -4.76
CA ARG A 113 14.65 -5.63 -4.23
C ARG A 113 15.12 -4.62 -3.20
#